data_24352fbd9bdcf7ef828d797e5e119eac
#
_entry.id   24352fbd9bdcf7ef828d797e5e119eac
#
_cell.length_a   1.000
_cell.length_b   1.000
_cell.length_c   1.000
_cell.angle_alpha   90.00
_cell.angle_beta   90.00
_cell.angle_gamma   90.00
#
_symmetry.space_group_name_H-M   'P 1'
#
loop_
_entity.id
_entity.type
_entity.pdbx_description
1 polymer ?
#
loop_
_entity_poly.entity_id
_entity_poly.type
_entity_poly.pdbx_seq_one_letter_code
_entity_poly.pdbx_strand_id
1 'polypeptide(L)'
;MSKQRYFLSAFAALTVFVGSAAASQPSPQNKRAPTPTKPPQIANELDNELSALITQFGITGHVAGQSSAPNINDPIPQLGMQLFFSKALGGEKSVACASCHHPKLGGGDSLSLPIGVNAIDADTVGLSRQAMNDEIDIPRNSPTIFNVGLATKALFWDGRVEQVSQEDEAGNVSTFISTPDSGFGLADSNAGDSLVEALSRFPVTSVQEMRGSAFNDAQTNDDVRSHLAQRIGDYGVESGGLATNAWLAEFRKAFNSEADAPSLITFDSIDLALGQYQSSLTLVDNNWNRYVKGNKNALKPAQKRGAKLFFTQAAEGGAGCVNCHGGERFTNDGFFNLAFPQYGIGKNDDNADLGRGLIDPQIQNQFAFRVPSLLNIELTAPYGHAGAYETLEQVVAHYVDPETAIDAFFERGGACGLKQFAQSSQCELLNANARVNSQAALTLLQSSPFVAAPLDSAQQKDLVAFLRALTDNCAKDKRCLQKWIPGPKTVDPDNLRLNVLSRHKG
;
A
#
# COMPACT_ATOMS: atom_id res chain seq x y z
N MET A 1 -5.76 64.69 6.97
CA MET A 1 -6.68 65.26 7.92
C MET A 1 -6.83 64.32 9.06
N SER A 2 -6.29 64.71 10.14
CA SER A 2 -6.54 64.83 11.57
C SER A 2 -6.45 63.51 12.31
N LYS A 3 -5.39 63.15 12.99
CA LYS A 3 -4.82 63.55 14.32
C LYS A 3 -5.85 63.61 15.46
N GLN A 4 -5.64 62.74 16.46
CA GLN A 4 -5.55 63.07 17.92
C GLN A 4 -5.34 61.77 18.70
N ARG A 5 -4.39 61.60 19.38
CA ARG A 5 -3.58 61.70 20.63
C ARG A 5 -4.43 62.08 21.87
N TYR A 6 -4.05 61.43 22.99
CA TYR A 6 -3.90 61.83 24.41
C TYR A 6 -4.44 60.72 25.34
N PHE A 7 -4.01 60.39 26.59
CA PHE A 7 -2.92 60.87 27.48
C PHE A 7 -2.67 59.80 28.56
N LEU A 8 -1.50 59.81 29.13
CA LEU A 8 -1.09 59.14 30.36
C LEU A 8 -1.71 59.78 31.58
N SER A 9 -1.90 59.03 32.68
CA SER A 9 -1.75 59.55 34.05
C SER A 9 -1.31 58.44 34.99
N ALA A 10 -0.14 58.66 35.60
CA ALA A 10 0.40 57.95 36.73
C ALA A 10 -0.12 58.61 38.03
N PHE A 11 -0.36 57.81 39.07
CA PHE A 11 -0.42 58.29 40.46
C PHE A 11 0.35 57.34 41.38
N ALA A 12 1.29 57.92 42.06
CA ALA A 12 2.05 57.36 43.19
C ALA A 12 1.46 57.87 44.51
N ALA A 13 1.37 57.05 45.50
CA ALA A 13 1.35 57.45 46.93
C ALA A 13 1.59 56.20 47.80
N LEU A 14 2.56 56.17 48.47
CA LEU A 14 3.03 56.57 49.80
C LEU A 14 2.75 55.52 50.89
N THR A 15 3.84 54.99 51.38
CA THR A 15 4.05 54.06 52.48
C THR A 15 3.62 54.62 53.87
N VAL A 16 2.99 53.76 54.68
CA VAL A 16 3.02 53.88 56.14
C VAL A 16 3.36 52.52 56.74
N PHE A 17 4.48 52.50 57.49
CA PHE A 17 4.90 51.39 58.34
C PHE A 17 4.17 51.46 59.69
N VAL A 18 3.48 50.38 60.08
CA VAL A 18 3.15 50.11 61.49
C VAL A 18 3.56 48.68 61.78
N GLY A 19 4.58 48.53 62.65
CA GLY A 19 5.03 47.26 63.15
C GLY A 19 4.08 46.70 64.22
N SER A 20 3.87 45.39 64.17
CA SER A 20 3.33 44.64 65.30
C SER A 20 3.92 43.23 65.32
N ALA A 21 4.20 42.80 66.51
CA ALA A 21 5.00 41.64 66.87
C ALA A 21 4.40 40.31 66.40
N ALA A 22 5.30 39.41 66.07
CA ALA A 22 5.02 38.05 65.66
C ALA A 22 4.59 37.17 66.84
N ALA A 23 3.46 36.47 66.68
CA ALA A 23 3.13 35.24 67.38
C ALA A 23 3.29 34.08 66.38
N SER A 24 4.23 33.18 66.66
CA SER A 24 4.51 32.00 65.91
C SER A 24 3.38 30.99 66.07
N GLN A 25 2.69 30.66 64.95
CA GLN A 25 1.79 29.52 64.84
C GLN A 25 2.51 28.40 64.06
N PRO A 26 2.30 27.11 64.37
CA PRO A 26 2.94 25.98 63.66
C PRO A 26 2.32 25.81 62.30
N SER A 27 3.20 25.59 61.31
CA SER A 27 2.85 25.31 59.90
C SER A 27 1.90 24.11 59.78
N PRO A 28 0.89 24.20 58.89
CA PRO A 28 0.08 23.03 58.53
C PRO A 28 0.94 22.07 57.71
N GLN A 29 1.06 20.83 58.20
CA GLN A 29 1.65 19.73 57.45
C GLN A 29 0.92 19.59 56.12
N ASN A 30 1.62 19.79 55.02
CA ASN A 30 1.20 19.59 53.66
C ASN A 30 0.89 18.08 53.47
N LYS A 31 -0.37 17.66 53.69
CA LYS A 31 -0.82 16.36 53.30
C LYS A 31 -0.82 16.34 51.76
N ARG A 32 0.22 15.77 51.14
CA ARG A 32 0.22 15.38 49.75
C ARG A 32 -1.07 14.60 49.49
N ALA A 33 -1.90 15.09 48.56
CA ALA A 33 -3.00 14.33 48.04
C ALA A 33 -2.45 13.00 47.50
N PRO A 34 -3.11 11.86 47.74
CA PRO A 34 -2.66 10.60 47.18
C PRO A 34 -2.68 10.70 45.66
N THR A 35 -1.52 10.50 45.04
CA THR A 35 -1.40 10.31 43.60
C THR A 35 -2.39 9.20 43.22
N PRO A 36 -3.27 9.37 42.23
CA PRO A 36 -4.16 8.30 41.82
C PRO A 36 -3.30 7.16 41.26
N THR A 37 -3.10 6.14 42.06
CA THR A 37 -2.49 4.89 41.63
C THR A 37 -3.47 4.23 40.68
N LYS A 38 -3.19 4.31 39.39
CA LYS A 38 -3.90 3.56 38.35
C LYS A 38 -3.74 2.07 38.68
N PRO A 39 -4.85 1.34 38.77
CA PRO A 39 -4.76 -0.04 39.27
C PRO A 39 -3.97 -0.90 38.28
N PRO A 40 -2.96 -1.67 38.73
CA PRO A 40 -2.22 -2.64 37.92
C PRO A 40 -3.11 -3.79 37.41
N GLN A 41 -4.30 -3.96 37.94
CA GLN A 41 -5.24 -5.04 37.63
C GLN A 41 -5.79 -5.00 36.20
N ILE A 42 -6.22 -3.83 35.68
CA ILE A 42 -6.87 -3.75 34.36
C ILE A 42 -5.89 -4.00 33.22
N ALA A 43 -4.63 -3.61 33.37
CA ALA A 43 -3.60 -3.86 32.34
C ALA A 43 -3.27 -5.36 32.24
N ASN A 44 -3.25 -6.07 33.36
CA ASN A 44 -2.98 -7.51 33.39
C ASN A 44 -4.16 -8.33 32.81
N GLU A 45 -5.41 -7.91 33.04
CA GLU A 45 -6.60 -8.56 32.50
C GLU A 45 -6.64 -8.50 30.98
N LEU A 46 -6.45 -7.32 30.39
CA LEU A 46 -6.40 -7.14 28.93
C LEU A 46 -5.25 -7.91 28.28
N ASP A 47 -4.08 -7.98 28.93
CA ASP A 47 -2.94 -8.77 28.43
C ASP A 47 -3.25 -10.30 28.49
N ASN A 48 -4.02 -10.77 29.48
CA ASN A 48 -4.47 -12.16 29.57
C ASN A 48 -5.49 -12.49 28.48
N GLU A 49 -6.47 -11.61 28.26
CA GLU A 49 -7.46 -11.76 27.17
C GLU A 49 -6.77 -11.81 25.80
N LEU A 50 -5.84 -10.91 25.53
CA LEU A 50 -5.07 -10.90 24.29
C LEU A 50 -4.20 -12.17 24.15
N SER A 51 -3.62 -12.66 25.24
CA SER A 51 -2.84 -13.90 25.20
C SER A 51 -3.69 -15.09 24.83
N ALA A 52 -4.95 -15.15 25.30
CA ALA A 52 -5.91 -16.19 24.93
C ALA A 52 -6.26 -16.12 23.44
N LEU A 53 -6.55 -14.92 22.90
CA LEU A 53 -6.84 -14.71 21.48
C LEU A 53 -5.62 -15.04 20.60
N ILE A 54 -4.43 -14.62 20.98
CA ILE A 54 -3.16 -14.95 20.28
C ILE A 54 -3.00 -16.46 20.18
N THR A 55 -3.26 -17.19 21.28
CA THR A 55 -3.19 -18.65 21.29
C THR A 55 -4.29 -19.28 20.44
N GLN A 56 -5.52 -18.79 20.55
CA GLN A 56 -6.67 -19.27 19.77
C GLN A 56 -6.43 -19.19 18.26
N PHE A 57 -5.84 -18.10 17.78
CA PHE A 57 -5.57 -17.87 16.36
C PHE A 57 -4.17 -18.33 15.92
N GLY A 58 -3.38 -18.96 16.80
CA GLY A 58 -2.07 -19.49 16.48
C GLY A 58 -1.04 -18.45 16.08
N ILE A 59 -1.16 -17.21 16.59
CA ILE A 59 -0.26 -16.10 16.25
C ILE A 59 1.05 -16.22 17.02
N THR A 60 2.17 -16.20 16.30
CA THR A 60 3.52 -16.40 16.87
C THR A 60 4.38 -15.13 16.82
N GLY A 61 3.97 -14.15 16.03
CA GLY A 61 4.76 -12.95 15.71
C GLY A 61 5.86 -13.18 14.67
N HIS A 62 5.85 -14.35 14.00
CA HIS A 62 6.79 -14.70 12.93
C HIS A 62 6.04 -14.83 11.61
N VAL A 63 6.38 -13.96 10.65
CA VAL A 63 5.79 -14.02 9.31
C VAL A 63 6.53 -15.06 8.48
N ALA A 64 5.81 -16.05 7.96
CA ALA A 64 6.40 -17.06 7.08
C ALA A 64 7.06 -16.40 5.86
N GLY A 65 8.21 -16.93 5.44
CA GLY A 65 8.98 -16.39 4.31
C GLY A 65 9.89 -15.20 4.66
N GLN A 66 9.73 -14.55 5.83
CA GLN A 66 10.56 -13.38 6.17
C GLN A 66 12.06 -13.68 6.24
N SER A 67 12.44 -14.89 6.67
CA SER A 67 13.86 -15.31 6.79
C SER A 67 14.50 -15.71 5.47
N SER A 68 13.71 -16.00 4.45
CA SER A 68 14.15 -16.33 3.09
C SER A 68 14.05 -15.14 2.12
N ALA A 69 13.63 -13.97 2.60
CA ALA A 69 13.60 -12.76 1.79
C ALA A 69 15.02 -12.41 1.29
N PRO A 70 15.17 -12.03 0.02
CA PRO A 70 16.46 -11.64 -0.54
C PRO A 70 17.06 -10.44 0.22
N ASN A 71 18.37 -10.41 0.34
CA ASN A 71 19.03 -9.24 0.92
C ASN A 71 19.20 -8.17 -0.17
N ILE A 72 18.72 -6.96 0.09
CA ILE A 72 18.86 -5.84 -0.86
C ILE A 72 20.31 -5.56 -1.28
N ASN A 73 21.30 -5.93 -0.47
CA ASN A 73 22.71 -5.74 -0.83
C ASN A 73 23.27 -6.83 -1.76
N ASP A 74 22.51 -7.88 -2.05
CA ASP A 74 22.94 -8.90 -2.97
C ASP A 74 22.89 -8.40 -4.42
N PRO A 75 23.73 -8.94 -5.32
CA PRO A 75 23.89 -8.40 -6.68
C PRO A 75 22.59 -8.38 -7.51
N ILE A 76 21.75 -9.42 -7.45
CA ILE A 76 20.51 -9.50 -8.23
C ILE A 76 19.46 -8.50 -7.73
N PRO A 77 19.13 -8.38 -6.41
CA PRO A 77 18.28 -7.31 -5.89
C PRO A 77 18.79 -5.90 -6.21
N GLN A 78 20.10 -5.68 -6.24
CA GLN A 78 20.67 -4.39 -6.64
C GLN A 78 20.44 -4.07 -8.12
N LEU A 79 20.58 -5.05 -9.01
CA LEU A 79 20.20 -4.92 -10.43
C LEU A 79 18.71 -4.64 -10.55
N GLY A 80 17.87 -5.38 -9.82
CA GLY A 80 16.42 -5.16 -9.80
C GLY A 80 16.04 -3.76 -9.32
N MET A 81 16.76 -3.20 -8.33
CA MET A 81 16.57 -1.82 -7.90
C MET A 81 16.89 -0.83 -9.02
N GLN A 82 17.99 -1.02 -9.75
CA GLN A 82 18.34 -0.15 -10.87
C GLN A 82 17.27 -0.20 -11.97
N LEU A 83 16.81 -1.40 -12.35
CA LEU A 83 15.74 -1.62 -13.35
C LEU A 83 14.41 -0.99 -12.87
N PHE A 84 14.03 -1.17 -11.61
CA PHE A 84 12.78 -0.67 -11.02
C PHE A 84 12.69 0.87 -11.03
N PHE A 85 13.82 1.54 -10.93
CA PHE A 85 13.93 3.00 -10.99
C PHE A 85 14.28 3.54 -12.38
N SER A 86 14.63 2.69 -13.35
CA SER A 86 14.87 3.13 -14.74
C SER A 86 13.56 3.26 -15.51
N LYS A 87 13.45 4.32 -16.30
CA LYS A 87 12.35 4.53 -17.25
C LYS A 87 12.55 3.76 -18.56
N ALA A 88 13.68 3.06 -18.73
CA ALA A 88 13.98 2.29 -19.96
C ALA A 88 13.03 1.10 -20.18
N LEU A 89 12.40 0.57 -19.10
CA LEU A 89 11.36 -0.45 -19.19
C LEU A 89 9.98 0.10 -19.56
N GLY A 90 9.77 1.40 -19.54
CA GLY A 90 8.59 2.04 -20.12
C GLY A 90 8.74 2.16 -21.65
N GLY A 91 7.67 1.90 -22.40
CA GLY A 91 7.71 1.95 -23.87
C GLY A 91 8.20 3.29 -24.39
N GLU A 92 7.65 4.38 -23.86
CA GLU A 92 8.00 5.76 -24.21
C GLU A 92 9.14 6.33 -23.34
N LYS A 93 9.72 5.55 -22.45
CA LYS A 93 10.78 5.96 -21.52
C LYS A 93 10.37 7.12 -20.61
N SER A 94 9.07 7.20 -20.26
CA SER A 94 8.46 8.25 -19.43
C SER A 94 8.03 7.78 -18.04
N VAL A 95 7.99 6.47 -17.79
CA VAL A 95 7.52 5.84 -16.55
C VAL A 95 8.51 4.79 -16.09
N ALA A 96 8.81 4.77 -14.81
CA ALA A 96 9.49 3.68 -14.10
C ALA A 96 8.50 2.98 -13.15
N CYS A 97 8.75 1.73 -12.74
CA CYS A 97 7.95 1.07 -11.71
C CYS A 97 7.86 1.92 -10.42
N ALA A 98 8.96 2.58 -10.05
CA ALA A 98 9.03 3.49 -8.91
C ALA A 98 8.20 4.79 -9.08
N SER A 99 7.66 5.09 -10.26
CA SER A 99 6.73 6.21 -10.45
C SER A 99 5.43 6.00 -9.70
N CYS A 100 4.95 4.73 -9.64
CA CYS A 100 3.73 4.32 -8.96
C CYS A 100 3.98 3.50 -7.69
N HIS A 101 5.20 2.98 -7.48
CA HIS A 101 5.55 2.10 -6.35
C HIS A 101 6.80 2.59 -5.60
N HIS A 102 6.78 3.84 -5.13
CA HIS A 102 7.96 4.44 -4.51
C HIS A 102 8.09 4.07 -3.02
N PRO A 103 9.24 3.54 -2.53
CA PRO A 103 9.39 3.12 -1.13
C PRO A 103 9.10 4.23 -0.10
N LYS A 104 9.41 5.50 -0.39
CA LYS A 104 9.10 6.62 0.53
C LYS A 104 7.63 7.02 0.56
N LEU A 105 6.80 6.46 -0.31
CA LEU A 105 5.35 6.68 -0.38
C LEU A 105 4.57 5.42 0.05
N GLY A 106 5.14 4.62 0.97
CA GLY A 106 4.51 3.39 1.44
C GLY A 106 4.58 2.23 0.44
N GLY A 107 5.42 2.33 -0.59
CA GLY A 107 5.51 1.33 -1.66
C GLY A 107 4.38 1.42 -2.70
N GLY A 108 3.56 2.46 -2.63
CA GLY A 108 2.59 2.90 -3.64
C GLY A 108 2.98 4.29 -4.15
N ASP A 109 2.00 5.10 -4.57
CA ASP A 109 2.20 6.45 -5.08
C ASP A 109 1.47 7.55 -4.28
N SER A 110 0.65 7.18 -3.29
CA SER A 110 -0.20 8.09 -2.53
C SER A 110 -1.26 8.82 -3.37
N LEU A 111 -1.57 8.31 -4.56
CA LEU A 111 -2.66 8.77 -5.41
C LEU A 111 -3.86 7.82 -5.26
N SER A 112 -5.06 8.34 -5.43
CA SER A 112 -6.26 7.50 -5.47
C SER A 112 -6.26 6.62 -6.73
N LEU A 113 -6.05 7.24 -7.88
CA LEU A 113 -5.83 6.56 -9.16
C LEU A 113 -4.46 6.96 -9.71
N PRO A 114 -3.60 5.99 -10.05
CA PRO A 114 -2.25 6.28 -10.50
C PRO A 114 -2.21 6.95 -11.87
N ILE A 115 -1.11 7.63 -12.14
CA ILE A 115 -0.84 8.28 -13.42
C ILE A 115 0.36 7.59 -14.06
N GLY A 116 0.13 6.94 -15.19
CA GLY A 116 1.13 6.18 -15.95
C GLY A 116 1.88 7.02 -16.96
N VAL A 117 1.77 6.64 -18.23
CA VAL A 117 2.49 7.25 -19.36
C VAL A 117 2.08 8.69 -19.66
N ASN A 118 0.85 9.07 -19.31
CA ASN A 118 0.30 10.40 -19.57
C ASN A 118 0.69 11.45 -18.51
N ALA A 119 1.73 11.21 -17.69
CA ALA A 119 2.23 12.20 -16.75
C ALA A 119 2.86 13.42 -17.47
N ILE A 120 2.55 14.63 -16.98
CA ILE A 120 3.16 15.88 -17.48
C ILE A 120 4.69 15.89 -17.29
N ASP A 121 5.15 15.38 -16.15
CA ASP A 121 6.57 15.30 -15.80
C ASP A 121 6.91 13.88 -15.32
N ALA A 122 7.80 13.23 -16.07
CA ALA A 122 8.24 11.85 -15.84
C ALA A 122 8.93 11.66 -14.46
N ASP A 123 9.53 12.72 -13.92
CA ASP A 123 10.32 12.67 -12.68
C ASP A 123 9.57 13.15 -11.42
N THR A 124 8.24 13.33 -11.53
CA THR A 124 7.38 13.61 -10.37
C THR A 124 6.71 12.35 -9.83
N VAL A 125 6.46 12.31 -8.52
CA VAL A 125 5.75 11.21 -7.83
C VAL A 125 4.76 11.77 -6.80
N GLY A 126 3.81 10.94 -6.37
CA GLY A 126 2.80 11.32 -5.39
C GLY A 126 1.89 12.41 -5.91
N LEU A 127 1.31 13.22 -5.01
CA LEU A 127 0.38 14.29 -5.36
C LEU A 127 0.94 15.37 -6.29
N SER A 128 2.26 15.39 -6.51
CA SER A 128 2.89 16.28 -7.50
C SER A 128 2.88 15.72 -8.92
N ARG A 129 2.58 14.44 -9.11
CA ARG A 129 2.44 13.80 -10.42
C ARG A 129 1.07 14.11 -10.97
N GLN A 130 1.03 14.84 -12.05
CA GLN A 130 -0.20 15.30 -12.71
C GLN A 130 -0.32 14.68 -14.10
N ALA A 131 -1.55 14.34 -14.49
CA ALA A 131 -1.87 13.81 -15.81
C ALA A 131 -2.01 14.94 -16.84
N MET A 132 -1.61 14.68 -18.09
CA MET A 132 -1.92 15.58 -19.19
C MET A 132 -3.44 15.69 -19.35
N ASN A 133 -3.93 16.92 -19.52
CA ASN A 133 -5.36 17.24 -19.64
C ASN A 133 -6.23 16.73 -18.47
N ASP A 134 -5.63 16.47 -17.29
CA ASP A 134 -6.31 15.85 -16.13
C ASP A 134 -6.92 14.45 -16.44
N GLU A 135 -6.48 13.78 -17.49
CA GLU A 135 -7.02 12.51 -17.94
C GLU A 135 -6.50 11.34 -17.08
N ILE A 136 -7.41 10.62 -16.44
CA ILE A 136 -7.11 9.42 -15.66
C ILE A 136 -7.51 8.20 -16.47
N ASP A 137 -6.55 7.33 -16.75
CA ASP A 137 -6.68 6.15 -17.61
C ASP A 137 -6.33 4.84 -16.91
N ILE A 138 -5.92 4.88 -15.65
CA ILE A 138 -5.67 3.68 -14.83
C ILE A 138 -6.77 3.54 -13.78
N PRO A 139 -7.54 2.42 -13.80
CA PRO A 139 -8.78 2.30 -13.04
C PRO A 139 -8.59 1.96 -11.56
N ARG A 140 -7.41 1.49 -11.14
CA ARG A 140 -7.20 0.96 -9.79
C ARG A 140 -6.00 1.61 -9.11
N ASN A 141 -6.13 1.79 -7.80
CA ASN A 141 -5.06 2.25 -6.91
C ASN A 141 -3.82 1.36 -7.00
N SER A 142 -2.63 1.97 -6.94
CA SER A 142 -1.34 1.26 -6.90
C SER A 142 -1.15 0.55 -5.56
N PRO A 143 -1.18 -0.80 -5.50
CA PRO A 143 -0.96 -1.51 -4.26
C PRO A 143 0.50 -1.38 -3.79
N THR A 144 0.70 -1.43 -2.48
CA THR A 144 2.04 -1.39 -1.92
C THR A 144 2.89 -2.59 -2.36
N ILE A 145 4.18 -2.33 -2.64
CA ILE A 145 5.20 -3.39 -2.84
C ILE A 145 5.84 -3.85 -1.51
N PHE A 146 5.50 -3.23 -0.37
CA PHE A 146 5.99 -3.72 0.92
C PHE A 146 5.43 -5.11 1.21
N ASN A 147 6.31 -6.04 1.54
CA ASN A 147 5.97 -7.43 1.84
C ASN A 147 5.32 -8.21 0.69
N VAL A 148 5.37 -7.71 -0.55
CA VAL A 148 4.77 -8.40 -1.71
C VAL A 148 5.39 -9.78 -1.94
N GLY A 149 6.68 -9.96 -1.67
CA GLY A 149 7.38 -11.24 -1.74
C GLY A 149 6.89 -12.30 -0.74
N LEU A 150 6.05 -11.91 0.24
CA LEU A 150 5.42 -12.83 1.19
C LEU A 150 4.05 -13.34 0.71
N ALA A 151 3.57 -12.89 -0.44
CA ALA A 151 2.32 -13.39 -1.02
C ALA A 151 2.45 -14.85 -1.43
N THR A 152 1.43 -15.64 -1.12
CA THR A 152 1.43 -17.10 -1.35
C THR A 152 0.30 -17.59 -2.22
N LYS A 153 -0.69 -16.72 -2.54
CA LYS A 153 -1.89 -17.16 -3.25
C LYS A 153 -2.17 -16.33 -4.50
N ALA A 154 -2.25 -15.00 -4.38
CA ALA A 154 -2.59 -14.16 -5.51
C ALA A 154 -2.03 -12.75 -5.36
N LEU A 155 -1.81 -12.08 -6.50
CA LEU A 155 -1.44 -10.68 -6.63
C LEU A 155 -2.41 -9.94 -7.56
N PHE A 156 -2.30 -8.61 -7.64
CA PHE A 156 -3.30 -7.68 -8.16
C PHE A 156 -4.59 -7.64 -7.30
N TRP A 157 -5.43 -6.65 -7.52
CA TRP A 157 -6.71 -6.48 -6.83
C TRP A 157 -7.73 -7.59 -7.17
N ASP A 158 -7.67 -8.12 -8.38
CA ASP A 158 -8.54 -9.18 -8.89
C ASP A 158 -7.94 -10.58 -8.85
N GLY A 159 -6.67 -10.72 -8.44
CA GLY A 159 -6.00 -12.00 -8.35
C GLY A 159 -5.66 -12.63 -9.71
N ARG A 160 -5.51 -11.83 -10.77
CA ARG A 160 -5.20 -12.35 -12.12
C ARG A 160 -3.81 -12.97 -12.26
N VAL A 161 -2.94 -12.80 -11.29
CA VAL A 161 -1.73 -13.62 -11.09
C VAL A 161 -1.97 -14.43 -9.83
N GLU A 162 -2.11 -15.74 -9.96
CA GLU A 162 -2.57 -16.62 -8.89
C GLU A 162 -1.81 -17.96 -8.91
N GLN A 163 -1.45 -18.42 -7.71
CA GLN A 163 -0.97 -19.77 -7.52
C GLN A 163 -2.17 -20.71 -7.43
N VAL A 164 -2.24 -21.66 -8.34
CA VAL A 164 -3.32 -22.63 -8.47
C VAL A 164 -2.79 -24.00 -8.09
N SER A 165 -3.57 -24.75 -7.31
CA SER A 165 -3.32 -26.15 -7.02
C SER A 165 -4.36 -27.00 -7.73
N GLN A 166 -3.93 -27.99 -8.48
CA GLN A 166 -4.80 -28.91 -9.20
C GLN A 166 -4.47 -30.33 -8.80
N GLU A 167 -5.49 -31.09 -8.45
CA GLU A 167 -5.39 -32.53 -8.16
C GLU A 167 -5.75 -33.33 -9.41
N ASP A 168 -4.93 -34.32 -9.77
CA ASP A 168 -5.19 -35.25 -10.86
C ASP A 168 -6.09 -36.41 -10.40
N GLU A 169 -6.53 -37.26 -11.33
CA GLU A 169 -7.40 -38.42 -11.03
C GLU A 169 -6.72 -39.46 -10.11
N ALA A 170 -5.41 -39.40 -9.97
CA ALA A 170 -4.64 -40.28 -9.09
C ALA A 170 -4.41 -39.67 -7.68
N GLY A 171 -4.91 -38.44 -7.43
CA GLY A 171 -4.75 -37.74 -6.16
C GLY A 171 -3.41 -36.98 -6.02
N ASN A 172 -2.64 -36.82 -7.09
CA ASN A 172 -1.41 -36.02 -7.05
C ASN A 172 -1.76 -34.53 -7.19
N VAL A 173 -1.21 -33.70 -6.29
CA VAL A 173 -1.40 -32.25 -6.34
C VAL A 173 -0.23 -31.61 -7.09
N SER A 174 -0.51 -30.95 -8.19
CA SER A 174 0.40 -30.05 -8.87
C SER A 174 0.08 -28.59 -8.53
N THR A 175 1.11 -27.76 -8.41
CA THR A 175 0.96 -26.33 -8.13
C THR A 175 1.69 -25.54 -9.21
N PHE A 176 1.00 -24.55 -9.77
CA PHE A 176 1.52 -23.70 -10.84
C PHE A 176 1.01 -22.26 -10.69
N ILE A 177 1.59 -21.33 -11.42
CA ILE A 177 1.14 -19.94 -11.49
C ILE A 177 0.31 -19.76 -12.76
N SER A 178 -0.90 -19.22 -12.58
CA SER A 178 -1.79 -18.77 -13.64
C SER A 178 -1.67 -17.25 -13.79
N THR A 179 -1.62 -16.77 -15.03
CA THR A 179 -1.46 -15.36 -15.36
C THR A 179 -2.44 -14.94 -16.47
N PRO A 180 -2.56 -13.64 -16.76
CA PRO A 180 -3.34 -13.17 -17.93
C PRO A 180 -2.89 -13.76 -19.28
N ASP A 181 -1.62 -14.16 -19.41
CA ASP A 181 -1.09 -14.72 -20.67
C ASP A 181 -1.53 -16.17 -20.88
N SER A 182 -1.68 -16.95 -19.82
CA SER A 182 -2.18 -18.34 -19.90
C SER A 182 -3.70 -18.43 -19.83
N GLY A 183 -4.36 -17.40 -19.31
CA GLY A 183 -5.77 -17.41 -18.95
C GLY A 183 -6.01 -18.04 -17.57
N PHE A 184 -7.21 -17.72 -17.00
CA PHE A 184 -7.55 -18.10 -15.63
C PHE A 184 -7.53 -19.64 -15.42
N GLY A 185 -6.81 -20.05 -14.37
CA GLY A 185 -6.73 -21.45 -13.96
C GLY A 185 -5.80 -22.34 -14.81
N LEU A 186 -5.10 -21.76 -15.79
CA LEU A 186 -4.13 -22.48 -16.64
C LEU A 186 -2.70 -22.09 -16.24
N ALA A 187 -1.78 -23.06 -16.35
CA ALA A 187 -0.36 -22.84 -16.08
C ALA A 187 0.26 -21.90 -17.11
N ASP A 188 1.01 -20.90 -16.63
CA ASP A 188 1.89 -20.08 -17.48
C ASP A 188 3.33 -20.58 -17.35
N SER A 189 3.89 -21.14 -18.44
CA SER A 189 5.26 -21.66 -18.47
C SER A 189 6.32 -20.57 -18.28
N ASN A 190 5.96 -19.32 -18.49
CA ASN A 190 6.87 -18.16 -18.41
C ASN A 190 6.70 -17.38 -17.09
N ALA A 191 5.90 -17.88 -16.14
CA ALA A 191 5.59 -17.16 -14.89
C ALA A 191 6.79 -16.94 -13.95
N GLY A 192 7.92 -17.64 -14.19
CA GLY A 192 9.03 -17.67 -13.24
C GLY A 192 8.72 -18.51 -11.99
N ASP A 193 9.54 -18.34 -10.95
CA ASP A 193 9.47 -19.17 -9.74
C ASP A 193 8.62 -18.56 -8.63
N SER A 194 8.11 -17.33 -8.79
CA SER A 194 7.34 -16.63 -7.77
C SER A 194 6.22 -15.77 -8.35
N LEU A 195 5.20 -15.53 -7.53
CA LEU A 195 4.11 -14.61 -7.89
C LEU A 195 4.60 -13.20 -8.22
N VAL A 196 5.70 -12.74 -7.60
CA VAL A 196 6.23 -11.39 -7.81
C VAL A 196 6.96 -11.30 -9.16
N GLU A 197 7.68 -12.34 -9.55
CA GLU A 197 8.27 -12.46 -10.89
C GLU A 197 7.16 -12.45 -11.94
N ALA A 198 6.18 -13.36 -11.81
CA ALA A 198 5.03 -13.40 -12.70
C ALA A 198 4.33 -12.05 -12.83
N LEU A 199 4.10 -11.34 -11.69
CA LEU A 199 3.48 -10.02 -11.69
C LEU A 199 4.31 -8.98 -12.44
N SER A 200 5.65 -9.01 -12.31
CA SER A 200 6.55 -8.01 -12.89
C SER A 200 6.50 -7.98 -14.42
N ARG A 201 5.95 -9.00 -15.05
CA ARG A 201 5.80 -9.15 -16.52
C ARG A 201 4.67 -8.29 -17.11
N PHE A 202 3.70 -7.79 -16.29
CA PHE A 202 2.45 -7.21 -16.83
C PHE A 202 2.43 -5.67 -16.92
N PRO A 203 2.93 -4.88 -15.96
CA PRO A 203 2.86 -3.42 -16.06
C PRO A 203 3.52 -2.87 -17.33
N VAL A 204 4.62 -3.48 -17.78
CA VAL A 204 5.38 -3.06 -18.97
C VAL A 204 4.62 -3.29 -20.28
N THR A 205 3.60 -4.16 -20.29
CA THR A 205 2.77 -4.45 -21.46
C THR A 205 1.49 -3.62 -21.49
N SER A 206 1.12 -3.01 -20.36
CA SER A 206 -0.08 -2.18 -20.23
C SER A 206 0.11 -0.83 -20.93
N VAL A 207 -0.81 -0.49 -21.83
CA VAL A 207 -0.80 0.77 -22.58
C VAL A 207 -0.82 1.97 -21.64
N GLN A 208 -1.66 1.93 -20.61
CA GLN A 208 -1.86 3.04 -19.69
C GLN A 208 -0.77 3.13 -18.64
N GLU A 209 -0.27 1.97 -18.17
CA GLU A 209 0.69 1.96 -17.07
C GLU A 209 2.11 2.33 -17.55
N MET A 210 2.66 1.58 -18.53
CA MET A 210 4.08 1.73 -18.90
C MET A 210 4.36 1.70 -20.41
N ARG A 211 3.56 1.01 -21.24
CA ARG A 211 3.87 0.83 -22.66
C ARG A 211 3.66 2.10 -23.49
N GLY A 212 2.54 2.79 -23.26
CA GLY A 212 2.11 3.91 -24.08
C GLY A 212 1.83 3.47 -25.53
N SER A 213 2.19 4.32 -26.48
CA SER A 213 2.07 4.07 -27.92
C SER A 213 3.26 3.32 -28.52
N ALA A 214 4.23 2.92 -27.70
CA ALA A 214 5.39 2.16 -28.19
C ALA A 214 5.03 0.71 -28.54
N PHE A 215 5.86 0.12 -29.42
CA PHE A 215 5.73 -1.28 -29.83
C PHE A 215 4.35 -1.61 -30.44
N ASN A 216 3.86 -0.74 -31.33
CA ASN A 216 2.54 -0.92 -31.98
C ASN A 216 2.49 -2.09 -32.95
N ASP A 217 3.63 -2.64 -33.35
CA ASP A 217 3.78 -3.86 -34.15
C ASP A 217 3.69 -5.15 -33.31
N ALA A 218 3.82 -5.05 -32.00
CA ALA A 218 3.70 -6.20 -31.09
C ALA A 218 2.28 -6.77 -31.12
N GLN A 219 2.17 -8.08 -31.34
CA GLN A 219 0.89 -8.80 -31.38
C GLN A 219 0.54 -9.42 -30.02
N THR A 220 1.54 -9.68 -29.21
CA THR A 220 1.43 -10.35 -27.91
C THR A 220 2.19 -9.56 -26.84
N ASN A 221 1.90 -9.87 -25.58
CA ASN A 221 2.68 -9.34 -24.45
C ASN A 221 4.15 -9.76 -24.52
N ASP A 222 4.45 -10.96 -25.04
CA ASP A 222 5.82 -11.46 -25.18
C ASP A 222 6.60 -10.71 -26.27
N ASP A 223 5.95 -10.23 -27.32
CA ASP A 223 6.59 -9.32 -28.29
C ASP A 223 7.07 -8.04 -27.62
N VAL A 224 6.21 -7.41 -26.78
CA VAL A 224 6.59 -6.21 -26.02
C VAL A 224 7.78 -6.50 -25.10
N ARG A 225 7.75 -7.63 -24.38
CA ARG A 225 8.85 -8.03 -23.49
C ARG A 225 10.13 -8.28 -24.25
N SER A 226 10.05 -8.90 -25.42
CA SER A 226 11.19 -9.13 -26.32
C SER A 226 11.82 -7.80 -26.77
N HIS A 227 11.02 -6.82 -27.19
CA HIS A 227 11.50 -5.47 -27.52
C HIS A 227 12.21 -4.80 -26.33
N LEU A 228 11.65 -4.94 -25.11
CA LEU A 228 12.27 -4.36 -23.91
C LEU A 228 13.60 -5.04 -23.55
N ALA A 229 13.68 -6.36 -23.64
CA ALA A 229 14.93 -7.10 -23.42
C ALA A 229 16.00 -6.70 -24.45
N GLN A 230 15.64 -6.60 -25.73
CA GLN A 230 16.53 -6.14 -26.81
C GLN A 230 17.02 -4.72 -26.56
N ARG A 231 16.12 -3.80 -26.14
CA ARG A 231 16.49 -2.42 -25.79
C ARG A 231 17.50 -2.37 -24.64
N ILE A 232 17.23 -3.08 -23.54
CA ILE A 232 18.14 -3.14 -22.39
C ILE A 232 19.47 -3.79 -22.77
N GLY A 233 19.43 -4.84 -23.59
CA GLY A 233 20.62 -5.56 -24.03
C GLY A 233 21.39 -4.95 -25.20
N ASP A 234 20.84 -3.90 -25.83
CA ASP A 234 21.39 -3.28 -27.05
C ASP A 234 21.63 -4.26 -28.18
N TYR A 235 20.63 -5.12 -28.48
CA TYR A 235 20.68 -6.12 -29.54
C TYR A 235 19.35 -6.20 -30.31
N GLY A 236 19.33 -6.96 -31.42
CA GLY A 236 18.10 -7.16 -32.19
C GLY A 236 17.56 -5.87 -32.80
N VAL A 237 16.23 -5.77 -32.91
CA VAL A 237 15.54 -4.62 -33.53
C VAL A 237 15.60 -3.36 -32.66
N GLU A 238 15.87 -3.49 -31.37
CA GLU A 238 15.98 -2.37 -30.43
C GLU A 238 17.43 -1.91 -30.22
N SER A 239 18.39 -2.46 -30.96
CA SER A 239 19.78 -2.00 -30.91
C SER A 239 19.88 -0.49 -31.16
N GLY A 240 20.59 0.23 -30.26
CA GLY A 240 20.64 1.70 -30.25
C GLY A 240 19.39 2.39 -29.71
N GLY A 241 18.43 1.65 -29.12
CA GLY A 241 17.21 2.22 -28.55
C GLY A 241 17.40 3.11 -27.31
N LEU A 242 18.56 3.04 -26.65
CA LEU A 242 18.99 3.90 -25.55
C LEU A 242 20.18 4.76 -25.97
N ALA A 243 20.15 6.06 -25.66
CA ALA A 243 21.25 6.98 -25.97
C ALA A 243 22.55 6.64 -25.20
N THR A 244 22.39 6.08 -24.01
CA THR A 244 23.45 5.52 -23.17
C THR A 244 23.01 4.12 -22.76
N ASN A 245 23.88 3.14 -22.88
CA ASN A 245 23.58 1.77 -22.44
C ASN A 245 24.82 1.10 -21.83
N ALA A 246 24.78 0.88 -20.52
CA ALA A 246 25.77 0.14 -19.77
C ALA A 246 25.17 -1.08 -19.06
N TRP A 247 23.96 -1.49 -19.43
CA TRP A 247 23.23 -2.58 -18.75
C TRP A 247 23.97 -3.91 -18.78
N LEU A 248 24.63 -4.26 -19.89
CA LEU A 248 25.35 -5.54 -19.96
C LEU A 248 26.40 -5.70 -18.83
N ALA A 249 27.07 -4.61 -18.47
CA ALA A 249 28.03 -4.64 -17.37
C ALA A 249 27.35 -4.90 -16.02
N GLU A 250 26.18 -4.29 -15.76
CA GLU A 250 25.42 -4.51 -14.53
C GLU A 250 24.83 -5.93 -14.47
N PHE A 251 24.32 -6.46 -15.58
CA PHE A 251 23.84 -7.84 -15.66
C PHE A 251 24.97 -8.85 -15.43
N ARG A 252 26.12 -8.68 -16.10
CA ARG A 252 27.31 -9.55 -15.90
C ARG A 252 27.73 -9.57 -14.43
N LYS A 253 27.76 -8.41 -13.80
CA LYS A 253 28.08 -8.28 -12.37
C LYS A 253 27.04 -8.98 -11.49
N ALA A 254 25.74 -8.81 -11.77
CA ALA A 254 24.67 -9.36 -10.97
C ALA A 254 24.61 -10.89 -11.05
N PHE A 255 24.78 -11.45 -12.25
CA PHE A 255 24.71 -12.88 -12.51
C PHE A 255 26.08 -13.60 -12.45
N ASN A 256 27.15 -12.85 -12.17
CA ASN A 256 28.53 -13.38 -12.19
C ASN A 256 28.81 -14.15 -13.50
N SER A 257 28.55 -13.56 -14.66
CA SER A 257 28.59 -14.17 -15.98
C SER A 257 29.31 -13.27 -16.97
N GLU A 258 30.03 -13.88 -17.90
CA GLU A 258 30.68 -13.21 -19.03
C GLU A 258 29.89 -13.39 -20.34
N ALA A 259 28.67 -13.91 -20.28
CA ALA A 259 27.85 -14.16 -21.46
C ALA A 259 27.57 -12.86 -22.25
N ASP A 260 27.24 -13.01 -23.51
CA ASP A 260 26.82 -11.90 -24.36
C ASP A 260 25.41 -11.37 -24.00
N ALA A 261 25.05 -10.24 -24.53
CA ALA A 261 23.79 -9.60 -24.17
C ALA A 261 22.57 -10.45 -24.55
N PRO A 262 22.45 -11.04 -25.75
CA PRO A 262 21.29 -11.87 -26.09
C PRO A 262 21.10 -13.09 -25.19
N SER A 263 22.19 -13.67 -24.68
CA SER A 263 22.14 -14.84 -23.80
C SER A 263 21.84 -14.45 -22.32
N LEU A 264 22.23 -13.26 -21.89
CA LEU A 264 22.18 -12.85 -20.49
C LEU A 264 21.00 -11.92 -20.17
N ILE A 265 20.64 -11.04 -21.11
CA ILE A 265 19.58 -10.05 -20.93
C ILE A 265 18.33 -10.51 -21.67
N THR A 266 17.61 -11.43 -21.07
CA THR A 266 16.27 -11.86 -21.46
C THR A 266 15.22 -11.19 -20.57
N PHE A 267 13.94 -11.25 -20.94
CA PHE A 267 12.92 -10.72 -20.04
C PHE A 267 12.82 -11.54 -18.75
N ASP A 268 13.13 -12.84 -18.78
CA ASP A 268 13.16 -13.69 -17.59
C ASP A 268 14.27 -13.27 -16.60
N SER A 269 15.42 -12.81 -17.08
CA SER A 269 16.46 -12.26 -16.20
C SER A 269 16.12 -10.88 -15.65
N ILE A 270 15.32 -10.10 -16.38
CA ILE A 270 14.78 -8.80 -15.94
C ILE A 270 13.73 -8.99 -14.86
N ASP A 271 12.75 -9.86 -15.08
CA ASP A 271 11.67 -10.10 -14.12
C ASP A 271 12.16 -10.81 -12.85
N LEU A 272 13.10 -11.72 -12.95
CA LEU A 272 13.81 -12.28 -11.79
C LEU A 272 14.46 -11.17 -10.94
N ALA A 273 15.19 -10.26 -11.57
CA ALA A 273 15.83 -9.18 -10.83
C ALA A 273 14.81 -8.24 -10.19
N LEU A 274 13.73 -7.88 -10.89
CA LEU A 274 12.62 -7.08 -10.38
C LEU A 274 11.90 -7.79 -9.22
N GLY A 275 11.65 -9.10 -9.36
CA GLY A 275 11.05 -9.95 -8.33
C GLY A 275 11.88 -10.02 -7.06
N GLN A 276 13.20 -10.21 -7.20
CA GLN A 276 14.14 -10.25 -6.09
C GLN A 276 14.26 -8.90 -5.37
N TYR A 277 14.27 -7.79 -6.10
CA TYR A 277 14.24 -6.45 -5.50
C TYR A 277 12.97 -6.23 -4.68
N GLN A 278 11.80 -6.46 -5.26
CA GLN A 278 10.51 -6.27 -4.58
C GLN A 278 10.39 -7.19 -3.36
N SER A 279 10.82 -8.44 -3.46
CA SER A 279 10.82 -9.41 -2.36
C SER A 279 11.76 -9.02 -1.22
N SER A 280 12.83 -8.26 -1.52
CA SER A 280 13.75 -7.75 -0.49
C SER A 280 13.12 -6.68 0.42
N LEU A 281 12.00 -6.07 0.01
CA LEU A 281 11.25 -5.07 0.80
C LEU A 281 10.38 -5.73 1.89
N THR A 282 10.94 -6.69 2.62
CA THR A 282 10.28 -7.37 3.73
C THR A 282 10.40 -6.55 5.02
N LEU A 283 9.30 -5.89 5.39
CA LEU A 283 9.18 -4.93 6.48
C LEU A 283 8.09 -5.40 7.45
N VAL A 284 8.48 -6.21 8.45
CA VAL A 284 7.55 -6.93 9.33
C VAL A 284 7.84 -6.73 10.83
N ASP A 285 8.89 -5.97 11.21
CA ASP A 285 9.23 -5.72 12.61
C ASP A 285 8.38 -4.59 13.21
N ASN A 286 7.12 -4.90 13.54
CA ASN A 286 6.15 -3.96 14.07
C ASN A 286 5.89 -4.18 15.58
N ASN A 287 5.13 -3.26 16.19
CA ASN A 287 4.85 -3.31 17.62
C ASN A 287 3.96 -4.51 18.03
N TRP A 288 3.05 -4.96 17.14
CA TRP A 288 2.24 -6.14 17.39
C TRP A 288 3.12 -7.39 17.50
N ASN A 289 4.01 -7.63 16.53
CA ASN A 289 4.89 -8.78 16.55
C ASN A 289 5.81 -8.80 17.79
N ARG A 290 6.28 -7.63 18.21
CA ARG A 290 7.07 -7.49 19.46
C ARG A 290 6.22 -7.82 20.70
N TYR A 291 4.95 -7.42 20.70
CA TYR A 291 4.01 -7.73 21.79
C TYR A 291 3.74 -9.24 21.88
N VAL A 292 3.46 -9.87 20.75
CA VAL A 292 3.24 -11.33 20.63
C VAL A 292 4.47 -12.10 21.13
N LYS A 293 5.67 -11.65 20.79
CA LYS A 293 6.95 -12.23 21.26
C LYS A 293 7.28 -11.93 22.74
N GLY A 294 6.33 -11.38 23.49
CA GLY A 294 6.42 -11.23 24.96
C GLY A 294 6.73 -9.83 25.48
N ASN A 295 7.02 -8.83 24.61
CA ASN A 295 7.18 -7.46 25.04
C ASN A 295 5.82 -6.77 25.28
N LYS A 296 5.25 -6.97 26.47
CA LYS A 296 3.92 -6.43 26.83
C LYS A 296 3.83 -4.89 26.79
N ASN A 297 4.98 -4.19 26.77
CA ASN A 297 5.05 -2.74 26.66
C ASN A 297 5.13 -2.24 25.20
N ALA A 298 5.22 -3.12 24.22
CA ALA A 298 5.27 -2.74 22.79
C ALA A 298 3.96 -2.09 22.31
N LEU A 299 2.82 -2.45 22.92
CA LEU A 299 1.53 -1.86 22.61
C LEU A 299 1.04 -0.90 23.71
N LYS A 300 0.49 0.23 23.29
CA LYS A 300 -0.23 1.17 24.16
C LYS A 300 -1.63 0.61 24.54
N PRO A 301 -2.26 1.09 25.61
CA PRO A 301 -3.59 0.58 26.02
C PRO A 301 -4.66 0.65 24.92
N ALA A 302 -4.74 1.72 24.14
CA ALA A 302 -5.66 1.83 23.01
C ALA A 302 -5.39 0.79 21.92
N GLN A 303 -4.12 0.51 21.61
CA GLN A 303 -3.70 -0.51 20.65
C GLN A 303 -4.08 -1.92 21.12
N LYS A 304 -3.95 -2.19 22.42
CA LYS A 304 -4.37 -3.47 23.01
C LYS A 304 -5.90 -3.66 22.92
N ARG A 305 -6.69 -2.62 23.23
CA ARG A 305 -8.16 -2.69 23.08
C ARG A 305 -8.56 -2.86 21.62
N GLY A 306 -7.91 -2.15 20.69
CA GLY A 306 -8.12 -2.33 19.27
C GLY A 306 -7.77 -3.73 18.78
N ALA A 307 -6.66 -4.32 19.27
CA ALA A 307 -6.31 -5.70 18.99
C ALA A 307 -7.40 -6.66 19.48
N LYS A 308 -7.90 -6.49 20.71
CA LYS A 308 -9.02 -7.29 21.23
C LYS A 308 -10.24 -7.20 20.31
N LEU A 309 -10.65 -6.00 19.90
CA LEU A 309 -11.77 -5.81 18.96
C LEU A 309 -11.52 -6.52 17.63
N PHE A 310 -10.31 -6.43 17.08
CA PHE A 310 -9.92 -7.04 15.81
C PHE A 310 -10.07 -8.57 15.83
N PHE A 311 -9.61 -9.23 16.90
CA PHE A 311 -9.60 -10.68 17.03
C PHE A 311 -10.88 -11.26 17.65
N THR A 312 -11.76 -10.46 18.25
CA THR A 312 -13.05 -10.90 18.81
C THR A 312 -14.12 -10.88 17.73
N GLN A 313 -14.97 -11.92 17.68
CA GLN A 313 -16.06 -12.01 16.73
C GLN A 313 -17.12 -10.91 16.94
N ALA A 314 -17.81 -10.50 15.84
CA ALA A 314 -18.86 -9.49 15.92
C ALA A 314 -19.99 -9.88 16.88
N ALA A 315 -20.40 -11.14 16.90
CA ALA A 315 -21.41 -11.69 17.80
C ALA A 315 -21.01 -11.63 19.30
N GLU A 316 -19.72 -11.47 19.59
CA GLU A 316 -19.14 -11.37 20.93
C GLU A 316 -18.76 -9.92 21.29
N GLY A 317 -19.22 -8.96 20.50
CA GLY A 317 -18.95 -7.52 20.71
C GLY A 317 -17.60 -7.02 20.16
N GLY A 318 -16.96 -7.79 19.31
CA GLY A 318 -15.75 -7.38 18.57
C GLY A 318 -16.06 -6.86 17.17
N ALA A 319 -15.01 -6.77 16.36
CA ALA A 319 -15.10 -6.35 14.96
C ALA A 319 -15.01 -7.51 13.95
N GLY A 320 -14.55 -8.70 14.37
CA GLY A 320 -14.42 -9.87 13.52
C GLY A 320 -13.44 -9.75 12.36
N CYS A 321 -12.55 -8.76 12.36
CA CYS A 321 -11.62 -8.49 11.26
C CYS A 321 -10.72 -9.69 10.94
N VAL A 322 -10.42 -10.51 11.96
CA VAL A 322 -9.59 -11.71 11.85
C VAL A 322 -10.16 -12.75 10.87
N ASN A 323 -11.45 -12.74 10.56
CA ASN A 323 -12.08 -13.69 9.64
C ASN A 323 -11.54 -13.56 8.20
N CYS A 324 -11.24 -12.33 7.77
CA CYS A 324 -10.61 -12.05 6.48
C CYS A 324 -9.13 -11.68 6.65
N HIS A 325 -8.80 -10.94 7.69
CA HIS A 325 -7.45 -10.44 7.96
C HIS A 325 -6.76 -11.27 9.07
N GLY A 326 -6.84 -12.61 8.99
CA GLY A 326 -6.18 -13.54 9.91
C GLY A 326 -4.72 -13.81 9.57
N GLY A 327 -4.07 -14.57 10.48
CA GLY A 327 -2.67 -14.98 10.35
C GLY A 327 -1.65 -13.85 10.51
N GLU A 328 -0.38 -14.20 10.34
CA GLU A 328 0.75 -13.28 10.57
C GLU A 328 0.87 -12.16 9.54
N ARG A 329 0.31 -12.36 8.34
CA ARG A 329 0.27 -11.37 7.28
C ARG A 329 -1.00 -10.49 7.31
N PHE A 330 -1.93 -10.78 8.21
CA PHE A 330 -3.22 -10.10 8.29
C PHE A 330 -4.00 -10.13 6.97
N THR A 331 -4.05 -11.31 6.35
CA THR A 331 -4.82 -11.62 5.14
C THR A 331 -5.04 -13.13 5.02
N ASN A 332 -6.21 -13.51 4.51
CA ASN A 332 -6.50 -14.88 4.07
C ASN A 332 -6.34 -15.04 2.55
N ASP A 333 -5.91 -13.98 1.86
CA ASP A 333 -5.82 -13.89 0.39
C ASP A 333 -7.13 -14.25 -0.35
N GLY A 334 -8.28 -14.21 0.34
CA GLY A 334 -9.59 -14.42 -0.24
C GLY A 334 -10.09 -13.22 -1.04
N PHE A 335 -11.23 -13.38 -1.70
CA PHE A 335 -11.88 -12.32 -2.48
C PHE A 335 -13.25 -12.05 -1.92
N PHE A 336 -13.55 -10.77 -1.63
CA PHE A 336 -14.83 -10.36 -1.07
C PHE A 336 -15.31 -9.06 -1.69
N ASN A 337 -16.62 -9.00 -1.94
CA ASN A 337 -17.29 -7.73 -2.18
C ASN A 337 -17.59 -7.09 -0.82
N LEU A 338 -17.05 -5.92 -0.59
CA LEU A 338 -17.31 -5.09 0.59
C LEU A 338 -17.94 -3.75 0.21
N ALA A 339 -18.39 -3.60 -1.02
CA ALA A 339 -19.04 -2.41 -1.58
C ALA A 339 -18.23 -1.11 -1.38
N PHE A 340 -16.89 -1.17 -1.44
CA PHE A 340 -16.11 0.06 -1.50
C PHE A 340 -16.58 0.92 -2.67
N PRO A 341 -16.62 2.28 -2.53
CA PRO A 341 -17.15 3.14 -3.56
C PRO A 341 -16.56 2.85 -4.93
N GLN A 342 -17.44 2.64 -5.90
CA GLN A 342 -17.14 2.47 -7.31
C GLN A 342 -17.06 3.85 -7.95
N TYR A 343 -15.90 4.30 -8.37
CA TYR A 343 -15.70 5.56 -9.09
C TYR A 343 -14.46 5.46 -9.97
N GLY A 344 -14.23 6.45 -10.82
CA GLY A 344 -13.19 6.41 -11.83
C GLY A 344 -13.70 5.80 -13.13
N ILE A 345 -12.76 5.42 -13.97
CA ILE A 345 -13.07 4.87 -15.30
C ILE A 345 -13.54 3.41 -15.28
N GLY A 346 -13.35 2.71 -14.14
CA GLY A 346 -13.70 1.29 -14.02
C GLY A 346 -12.97 0.40 -15.01
N LYS A 347 -13.53 -0.79 -15.25
CA LYS A 347 -13.02 -1.76 -16.23
C LYS A 347 -14.08 -2.23 -17.24
N ASN A 348 -15.27 -1.70 -17.15
CA ASN A 348 -16.39 -1.95 -18.06
C ASN A 348 -16.86 -0.64 -18.70
N ASP A 349 -17.65 -0.73 -19.77
CA ASP A 349 -18.18 0.42 -20.51
C ASP A 349 -19.07 1.34 -19.65
N ASP A 350 -19.64 0.83 -18.56
CA ASP A 350 -20.45 1.57 -17.57
C ASP A 350 -19.61 2.13 -16.40
N ASN A 351 -18.29 2.08 -16.49
CA ASN A 351 -17.34 2.45 -15.45
C ASN A 351 -17.41 1.59 -14.17
N ALA A 352 -18.05 0.42 -14.20
CA ALA A 352 -17.97 -0.53 -13.09
C ALA A 352 -16.64 -1.26 -13.06
N ASP A 353 -16.17 -1.60 -11.86
CA ASP A 353 -15.07 -2.54 -11.68
C ASP A 353 -15.60 -3.78 -10.94
N LEU A 354 -15.82 -4.84 -11.68
CA LEU A 354 -16.35 -6.09 -11.13
C LEU A 354 -15.30 -6.92 -10.38
N GLY A 355 -14.07 -6.44 -10.28
CA GLY A 355 -13.01 -7.09 -9.51
C GLY A 355 -12.71 -8.52 -9.99
N ARG A 356 -12.77 -9.49 -9.07
CA ARG A 356 -12.61 -10.92 -9.36
C ARG A 356 -13.63 -11.44 -10.39
N GLY A 357 -14.81 -10.84 -10.46
CA GLY A 357 -15.84 -11.18 -11.43
C GLY A 357 -15.43 -11.03 -12.90
N LEU A 358 -14.37 -10.24 -13.20
CA LEU A 358 -13.77 -10.15 -14.54
C LEU A 358 -12.88 -11.36 -14.87
N ILE A 359 -12.43 -12.09 -13.87
CA ILE A 359 -11.53 -13.25 -14.01
C ILE A 359 -12.33 -14.54 -13.91
N ASP A 360 -13.24 -14.61 -12.92
CA ASP A 360 -14.15 -15.71 -12.67
C ASP A 360 -15.58 -15.14 -12.52
N PRO A 361 -16.44 -15.29 -13.55
CA PRO A 361 -17.70 -14.56 -13.65
C PRO A 361 -18.82 -15.09 -12.74
N GLN A 362 -18.52 -15.88 -11.73
CA GLN A 362 -19.50 -16.32 -10.76
C GLN A 362 -20.06 -15.14 -9.95
N ILE A 363 -21.35 -15.21 -9.57
CA ILE A 363 -22.04 -14.09 -8.91
C ILE A 363 -21.38 -13.64 -7.60
N GLN A 364 -20.84 -14.56 -6.82
CA GLN A 364 -20.12 -14.24 -5.56
C GLN A 364 -18.81 -13.48 -5.80
N ASN A 365 -18.28 -13.50 -7.02
CA ASN A 365 -17.05 -12.81 -7.39
C ASN A 365 -17.29 -11.40 -7.95
N GLN A 366 -18.54 -11.01 -8.19
CA GLN A 366 -18.87 -9.68 -8.67
C GLN A 366 -18.55 -8.63 -7.62
N PHE A 367 -17.82 -7.57 -8.02
CA PHE A 367 -17.30 -6.53 -7.15
C PHE A 367 -16.40 -7.04 -6.02
N ALA A 368 -15.90 -8.28 -6.12
CA ALA A 368 -15.02 -8.86 -5.13
C ALA A 368 -13.55 -8.52 -5.42
N PHE A 369 -12.83 -8.10 -4.38
CA PHE A 369 -11.42 -7.77 -4.46
C PHE A 369 -10.63 -8.60 -3.46
N ARG A 370 -9.35 -8.84 -3.77
CA ARG A 370 -8.45 -9.59 -2.89
C ARG A 370 -8.29 -8.87 -1.56
N VAL A 371 -8.34 -9.62 -0.48
CA VAL A 371 -8.03 -9.13 0.88
C VAL A 371 -6.54 -8.78 0.94
N PRO A 372 -6.16 -7.50 1.04
CA PRO A 372 -4.76 -7.12 1.15
C PRO A 372 -4.22 -7.42 2.54
N SER A 373 -2.90 -7.60 2.64
CA SER A 373 -2.22 -7.60 3.93
C SER A 373 -2.39 -6.24 4.62
N LEU A 374 -2.57 -6.25 5.96
CA LEU A 374 -2.61 -5.02 6.76
C LEU A 374 -1.25 -4.63 7.34
N LEU A 375 -0.19 -5.39 7.04
CA LEU A 375 1.16 -4.98 7.42
C LEU A 375 1.52 -3.65 6.75
N ASN A 376 1.95 -2.67 7.54
CA ASN A 376 2.29 -1.30 7.11
C ASN A 376 1.10 -0.48 6.59
N ILE A 377 -0.15 -0.88 6.84
CA ILE A 377 -1.36 -0.25 6.31
C ILE A 377 -1.46 1.25 6.60
N GLU A 378 -0.87 1.74 7.68
CA GLU A 378 -0.83 3.18 8.02
C GLU A 378 -0.17 4.04 6.93
N LEU A 379 0.70 3.45 6.10
CA LEU A 379 1.54 4.16 5.13
C LEU A 379 1.01 4.05 3.68
N THR A 380 -0.07 3.30 3.46
CA THR A 380 -0.52 2.91 2.11
C THR A 380 -1.81 3.60 1.68
N ALA A 381 -2.13 4.72 2.31
CA ALA A 381 -3.25 5.56 1.87
C ALA A 381 -2.99 6.14 0.45
N PRO A 382 -4.06 6.33 -0.36
CA PRO A 382 -5.49 6.07 -0.12
C PRO A 382 -5.87 4.59 -0.20
N TYR A 383 -7.03 4.22 0.37
CA TYR A 383 -7.47 2.85 0.57
C TYR A 383 -8.64 2.45 -0.34
N GLY A 384 -8.76 1.14 -0.58
CA GLY A 384 -9.72 0.55 -1.49
C GLY A 384 -9.14 0.35 -2.89
N HIS A 385 -9.83 -0.44 -3.72
CA HIS A 385 -9.36 -0.79 -5.07
C HIS A 385 -9.19 0.43 -5.99
N ALA A 386 -9.95 1.50 -5.75
CA ALA A 386 -9.84 2.77 -6.45
C ALA A 386 -9.34 3.92 -5.53
N GLY A 387 -8.87 3.65 -4.31
CA GLY A 387 -8.36 4.69 -3.41
C GLY A 387 -9.42 5.68 -2.90
N ALA A 388 -10.64 5.20 -2.64
CA ALA A 388 -11.78 6.04 -2.24
C ALA A 388 -11.66 6.68 -0.85
N TYR A 389 -10.87 6.08 0.03
CA TYR A 389 -10.73 6.55 1.41
C TYR A 389 -9.30 7.00 1.71
N GLU A 390 -9.16 8.23 2.18
CA GLU A 390 -7.86 8.85 2.46
C GLU A 390 -7.33 8.55 3.87
N THR A 391 -8.17 7.99 4.77
CA THR A 391 -7.79 7.73 6.16
C THR A 391 -8.28 6.37 6.64
N LEU A 392 -7.58 5.78 7.63
CA LEU A 392 -8.01 4.54 8.29
C LEU A 392 -9.33 4.70 9.03
N GLU A 393 -9.62 5.91 9.51
CA GLU A 393 -10.88 6.23 10.16
C GLU A 393 -12.07 6.08 9.19
N GLN A 394 -11.92 6.52 7.93
CA GLN A 394 -12.93 6.33 6.90
C GLN A 394 -13.10 4.85 6.53
N VAL A 395 -12.00 4.11 6.44
CA VAL A 395 -12.03 2.66 6.18
C VAL A 395 -12.77 1.93 7.30
N VAL A 396 -12.43 2.19 8.56
CA VAL A 396 -13.10 1.54 9.71
C VAL A 396 -14.57 1.92 9.76
N ALA A 397 -14.94 3.18 9.48
CA ALA A 397 -16.33 3.60 9.39
C ALA A 397 -17.10 2.83 8.29
N HIS A 398 -16.46 2.57 7.15
CA HIS A 398 -17.04 1.75 6.07
C HIS A 398 -17.33 0.31 6.51
N TYR A 399 -16.43 -0.32 7.27
CA TYR A 399 -16.67 -1.66 7.80
C TYR A 399 -17.78 -1.73 8.87
N VAL A 400 -18.04 -0.60 9.54
CA VAL A 400 -19.12 -0.48 10.55
C VAL A 400 -20.47 -0.25 9.86
N ASP A 401 -20.53 0.60 8.84
CA ASP A 401 -21.75 0.93 8.09
C ASP A 401 -21.38 1.30 6.64
N PRO A 402 -21.35 0.31 5.73
CA PRO A 402 -21.00 0.56 4.34
C PRO A 402 -21.92 1.55 3.63
N GLU A 403 -23.24 1.50 3.88
CA GLU A 403 -24.23 2.37 3.24
C GLU A 403 -23.99 3.83 3.60
N THR A 404 -23.95 4.14 4.92
CA THR A 404 -23.64 5.48 5.40
C THR A 404 -22.27 5.98 4.93
N ALA A 405 -21.24 5.10 4.86
CA ALA A 405 -19.91 5.48 4.41
C ALA A 405 -19.85 5.79 2.91
N ILE A 406 -20.59 5.06 2.08
CA ILE A 406 -20.77 5.33 0.64
C ILE A 406 -21.47 6.67 0.45
N ASP A 407 -22.56 6.91 1.15
CA ASP A 407 -23.29 8.19 1.08
C ASP A 407 -22.38 9.36 1.48
N ALA A 408 -21.64 9.22 2.58
CA ALA A 408 -20.69 10.23 3.02
C ALA A 408 -19.55 10.47 2.00
N PHE A 409 -19.12 9.46 1.23
CA PHE A 409 -18.17 9.65 0.14
C PHE A 409 -18.73 10.55 -0.96
N PHE A 410 -19.96 10.30 -1.39
CA PHE A 410 -20.61 11.09 -2.44
C PHE A 410 -21.06 12.49 -1.95
N GLU A 411 -21.45 12.64 -0.68
CA GLU A 411 -21.76 13.94 -0.09
C GLU A 411 -20.54 14.87 -0.04
N ARG A 412 -19.33 14.32 0.07
CA ARG A 412 -18.09 15.09 -0.03
C ARG A 412 -17.67 15.39 -1.48
N GLY A 413 -18.48 15.01 -2.47
CA GLY A 413 -18.21 15.23 -3.89
C GLY A 413 -17.66 14.01 -4.66
N GLY A 414 -17.66 12.82 -4.05
CA GLY A 414 -17.09 11.63 -4.69
C GLY A 414 -15.62 11.83 -5.05
N ALA A 415 -15.27 11.61 -6.32
CA ALA A 415 -13.90 11.86 -6.82
C ALA A 415 -13.44 13.29 -6.57
N CYS A 416 -14.31 14.29 -6.82
CA CYS A 416 -13.95 15.70 -6.64
C CYS A 416 -13.64 16.08 -5.18
N GLY A 417 -14.07 15.28 -4.22
CA GLY A 417 -13.75 15.45 -2.80
C GLY A 417 -12.39 14.89 -2.39
N LEU A 418 -11.69 14.17 -3.27
CA LEU A 418 -10.38 13.58 -2.99
C LEU A 418 -9.26 14.59 -3.27
N LYS A 419 -8.19 14.54 -2.47
CA LYS A 419 -7.05 15.47 -2.60
C LYS A 419 -6.43 15.49 -3.98
N GLN A 420 -6.32 14.33 -4.61
CA GLN A 420 -5.75 14.20 -5.95
C GLN A 420 -6.53 15.04 -6.96
N PHE A 421 -7.85 15.10 -6.84
CA PHE A 421 -8.75 15.69 -7.84
C PHE A 421 -9.33 17.04 -7.42
N ALA A 422 -8.90 17.60 -6.28
CA ALA A 422 -9.46 18.83 -5.73
C ALA A 422 -9.35 20.05 -6.66
N GLN A 423 -8.48 20.01 -7.66
CA GLN A 423 -8.28 21.08 -8.67
C GLN A 423 -8.49 20.55 -10.09
N SER A 424 -8.91 19.31 -10.27
CA SER A 424 -9.14 18.73 -11.60
C SER A 424 -10.45 19.23 -12.19
N SER A 425 -10.40 19.66 -13.44
CA SER A 425 -11.58 20.02 -14.23
C SER A 425 -12.38 18.77 -14.70
N GLN A 426 -11.80 17.58 -14.56
CA GLN A 426 -12.36 16.32 -15.05
C GLN A 426 -12.95 15.43 -13.95
N CYS A 427 -12.89 15.87 -12.68
CA CYS A 427 -13.28 15.02 -11.55
C CYS A 427 -14.75 14.54 -11.61
N GLU A 428 -15.66 15.33 -12.20
CA GLU A 428 -17.05 14.91 -12.39
C GLU A 428 -17.21 13.76 -13.38
N LEU A 429 -16.30 13.60 -14.35
CA LEU A 429 -16.32 12.45 -15.26
C LEU A 429 -16.01 11.15 -14.51
N LEU A 430 -15.17 11.24 -13.46
CA LEU A 430 -14.85 10.10 -12.61
C LEU A 430 -16.02 9.70 -11.69
N ASN A 431 -17.02 10.57 -11.53
CA ASN A 431 -18.25 10.28 -10.80
C ASN A 431 -19.34 9.66 -11.72
N ALA A 432 -19.11 9.58 -13.04
CA ALA A 432 -20.08 9.01 -13.96
C ALA A 432 -20.42 7.57 -13.58
N ASN A 433 -21.71 7.26 -13.43
CA ASN A 433 -22.24 5.98 -12.95
C ASN A 433 -21.78 5.53 -11.55
N ALA A 434 -20.91 6.29 -10.88
CA ALA A 434 -20.25 5.89 -9.64
C ALA A 434 -21.24 5.51 -8.53
N ARG A 435 -22.30 6.31 -8.33
CA ARG A 435 -23.32 6.03 -7.32
C ARG A 435 -24.15 4.78 -7.67
N VAL A 436 -24.49 4.61 -8.95
CA VAL A 436 -25.26 3.43 -9.44
C VAL A 436 -24.44 2.15 -9.23
N ASN A 437 -23.18 2.17 -9.63
CA ASN A 437 -22.26 1.03 -9.47
C ASN A 437 -21.98 0.71 -8.00
N SER A 438 -21.83 1.73 -7.15
CA SER A 438 -21.67 1.53 -5.70
C SER A 438 -22.93 0.91 -5.07
N GLN A 439 -24.12 1.33 -5.52
CA GLN A 439 -25.39 0.74 -5.05
C GLN A 439 -25.55 -0.72 -5.54
N ALA A 440 -25.12 -1.05 -6.74
CA ALA A 440 -25.11 -2.42 -7.23
C ALA A 440 -24.19 -3.32 -6.36
N ALA A 441 -22.99 -2.86 -6.07
CA ALA A 441 -22.07 -3.57 -5.17
C ALA A 441 -22.66 -3.74 -3.76
N LEU A 442 -23.31 -2.70 -3.21
CA LEU A 442 -23.94 -2.72 -1.89
C LEU A 442 -25.12 -3.72 -1.85
N THR A 443 -25.93 -3.78 -2.90
CA THR A 443 -27.05 -4.72 -3.01
C THR A 443 -26.56 -6.17 -2.95
N LEU A 444 -25.47 -6.49 -3.62
CA LEU A 444 -24.85 -7.81 -3.57
C LEU A 444 -24.21 -8.09 -2.19
N LEU A 445 -23.60 -7.08 -1.56
CA LEU A 445 -23.04 -7.21 -0.19
C LEU A 445 -24.14 -7.58 0.81
N GLN A 446 -25.31 -6.94 0.76
CA GLN A 446 -26.46 -7.20 1.63
C GLN A 446 -27.00 -8.64 1.50
N SER A 447 -26.70 -9.31 0.39
CA SER A 447 -27.05 -10.72 0.13
C SER A 447 -25.94 -11.69 0.59
N SER A 448 -24.81 -11.19 1.08
CA SER A 448 -23.65 -11.97 1.51
C SER A 448 -23.69 -12.27 3.03
N PRO A 449 -22.88 -13.20 3.52
CA PRO A 449 -22.77 -13.46 4.95
C PRO A 449 -21.97 -12.39 5.73
N PHE A 450 -21.59 -11.27 5.09
CA PHE A 450 -20.92 -10.17 5.77
C PHE A 450 -21.81 -9.58 6.87
N VAL A 451 -21.26 -9.47 8.07
CA VAL A 451 -21.94 -8.86 9.22
C VAL A 451 -21.10 -7.66 9.66
N ALA A 452 -21.66 -6.47 9.48
CA ALA A 452 -21.07 -5.25 10.02
C ALA A 452 -21.11 -5.29 11.56
N ALA A 453 -19.99 -4.94 12.19
CA ALA A 453 -19.92 -4.87 13.66
C ALA A 453 -20.24 -3.44 14.11
N PRO A 454 -21.30 -3.21 14.90
CA PRO A 454 -21.64 -1.89 15.39
C PRO A 454 -20.67 -1.44 16.48
N LEU A 455 -19.57 -0.79 16.06
CA LEU A 455 -18.58 -0.21 16.95
C LEU A 455 -18.91 1.24 17.25
N ASP A 456 -18.83 1.64 18.53
CA ASP A 456 -18.90 3.05 18.91
C ASP A 456 -17.64 3.82 18.47
N SER A 457 -17.70 5.15 18.56
CA SER A 457 -16.58 6.02 18.13
C SER A 457 -15.28 5.82 18.92
N ALA A 458 -15.34 5.34 20.17
CA ALA A 458 -14.14 5.05 20.95
C ALA A 458 -13.51 3.72 20.51
N GLN A 459 -14.32 2.71 20.25
CA GLN A 459 -13.90 1.43 19.72
C GLN A 459 -13.28 1.55 18.32
N GLN A 460 -13.88 2.36 17.44
CA GLN A 460 -13.32 2.65 16.12
C GLN A 460 -11.92 3.29 16.24
N LYS A 461 -11.72 4.25 17.15
CA LYS A 461 -10.41 4.87 17.41
C LYS A 461 -9.39 3.87 17.96
N ASP A 462 -9.81 2.96 18.85
CA ASP A 462 -8.94 1.92 19.36
C ASP A 462 -8.54 0.93 18.26
N LEU A 463 -9.46 0.56 17.36
CA LEU A 463 -9.18 -0.29 16.22
C LEU A 463 -8.18 0.38 15.26
N VAL A 464 -8.37 1.65 14.91
CA VAL A 464 -7.39 2.41 14.11
C VAL A 464 -6.04 2.48 14.81
N ALA A 465 -6.00 2.66 16.13
CA ALA A 465 -4.74 2.65 16.88
C ALA A 465 -4.02 1.29 16.77
N PHE A 466 -4.75 0.18 16.76
CA PHE A 466 -4.18 -1.15 16.53
C PHE A 466 -3.65 -1.30 15.09
N LEU A 467 -4.42 -0.91 14.07
CA LEU A 467 -3.96 -0.96 12.67
C LEU A 467 -2.63 -0.22 12.47
N ARG A 468 -2.45 0.92 13.12
CA ARG A 468 -1.18 1.67 13.12
C ARG A 468 -0.05 0.94 13.84
N ALA A 469 -0.33 0.00 14.74
CA ALA A 469 0.68 -0.80 15.42
C ALA A 469 1.26 -1.92 14.53
N LEU A 470 0.66 -2.18 13.36
CA LEU A 470 1.11 -3.15 12.37
C LEU A 470 2.20 -2.59 11.45
N THR A 471 2.66 -1.36 11.69
CA THR A 471 3.66 -0.70 10.87
C THR A 471 5.06 -0.95 11.39
N ASP A 472 5.93 -1.44 10.50
CA ASP A 472 7.37 -1.62 10.74
C ASP A 472 8.04 -0.26 10.97
N ASN A 473 8.97 -0.19 11.93
CA ASN A 473 9.66 1.04 12.24
C ASN A 473 10.56 1.51 11.08
N CYS A 474 11.15 0.59 10.32
CA CYS A 474 11.93 0.92 9.14
C CYS A 474 11.05 1.53 8.04
N ALA A 475 9.81 1.03 7.86
CA ALA A 475 8.87 1.58 6.88
C ALA A 475 8.52 3.06 7.16
N LYS A 476 8.59 3.51 8.42
CA LYS A 476 8.41 4.92 8.83
C LYS A 476 9.66 5.77 8.70
N ASP A 477 10.84 5.17 8.73
CA ASP A 477 12.11 5.90 8.68
C ASP A 477 12.64 6.00 7.25
N LYS A 478 12.51 7.19 6.66
CA LYS A 478 13.03 7.49 5.32
C LYS A 478 14.53 7.21 5.15
N ARG A 479 15.32 7.22 6.24
CA ARG A 479 16.75 6.86 6.21
C ARG A 479 16.92 5.35 6.15
N CYS A 480 16.10 4.60 6.87
CA CYS A 480 16.10 3.13 6.79
C CYS A 480 15.71 2.66 5.38
N LEU A 481 14.70 3.28 4.76
CA LEU A 481 14.24 2.97 3.41
C LEU A 481 15.26 3.33 2.32
N GLN A 482 16.27 4.17 2.62
CA GLN A 482 17.23 4.63 1.61
C GLN A 482 18.01 3.48 0.95
N LYS A 483 18.20 2.34 1.62
CA LYS A 483 18.89 1.18 1.04
C LYS A 483 18.17 0.54 -0.15
N TRP A 484 16.86 0.77 -0.30
CA TRP A 484 16.05 0.33 -1.43
C TRP A 484 15.81 1.42 -2.49
N ILE A 485 16.53 2.51 -2.43
CA ILE A 485 16.38 3.64 -3.35
C ILE A 485 17.76 3.98 -3.89
N PRO A 486 17.94 4.08 -5.23
CA PRO A 486 19.22 4.42 -5.80
C PRO A 486 19.78 5.72 -5.21
N GLY A 487 20.99 5.65 -4.68
CA GLY A 487 21.72 6.79 -4.15
C GLY A 487 22.58 7.48 -5.22
N PRO A 488 23.26 8.59 -4.87
CA PRO A 488 24.13 9.31 -5.82
C PRO A 488 25.30 8.47 -6.36
N LYS A 489 25.66 7.39 -5.65
CA LYS A 489 26.75 6.48 -6.06
C LYS A 489 26.25 5.23 -6.80
N THR A 490 24.95 5.02 -6.87
CA THR A 490 24.36 3.92 -7.65
C THR A 490 24.54 4.23 -9.12
N VAL A 491 25.06 3.27 -9.88
CA VAL A 491 25.21 3.41 -11.35
C VAL A 491 23.85 3.69 -11.96
N ASP A 492 23.81 4.56 -12.96
CA ASP A 492 22.65 4.84 -13.81
C ASP A 492 23.03 4.39 -15.24
N PRO A 493 22.70 3.13 -15.62
CA PRO A 493 23.24 2.53 -16.82
C PRO A 493 22.78 3.17 -18.12
N ASP A 494 21.65 3.90 -18.09
CA ASP A 494 21.00 4.47 -19.28
C ASP A 494 20.71 5.98 -19.16
N ASN A 495 21.04 6.61 -18.03
CA ASN A 495 20.68 7.99 -17.71
C ASN A 495 19.17 8.26 -17.70
N LEU A 496 18.35 7.22 -17.51
CA LEU A 496 16.88 7.30 -17.46
C LEU A 496 16.32 7.01 -16.06
N ARG A 497 17.17 7.02 -15.04
CA ARG A 497 16.69 6.83 -13.66
C ARG A 497 15.69 7.89 -13.28
N LEU A 498 14.59 7.47 -12.64
CA LEU A 498 13.62 8.35 -12.02
C LEU A 498 14.32 9.25 -10.99
N ASN A 499 14.40 10.53 -11.28
CA ASN A 499 15.01 11.54 -10.43
C ASN A 499 13.88 12.34 -9.76
N VAL A 500 13.43 11.90 -8.60
CA VAL A 500 12.45 12.64 -7.81
C VAL A 500 13.08 13.97 -7.39
N LEU A 501 12.83 15.01 -8.16
CA LEU A 501 13.28 16.36 -7.86
C LEU A 501 12.67 16.74 -6.50
N SER A 502 13.52 17.06 -5.53
CA SER A 502 13.13 17.58 -4.21
C SER A 502 12.55 18.99 -4.34
N ARG A 503 11.40 19.13 -4.99
CA ARG A 503 10.63 20.38 -5.07
C ARG A 503 9.77 20.59 -3.81
N HIS A 504 10.32 20.30 -2.64
CA HIS A 504 9.75 20.79 -1.39
C HIS A 504 10.79 21.65 -0.67
N LYS A 505 10.98 22.87 -1.19
CA LYS A 505 11.30 24.04 -0.38
C LYS A 505 10.00 24.84 -0.30
N GLY A 506 9.33 24.77 0.83
CA GLY A 506 8.14 25.57 1.12
C GLY A 506 7.38 24.95 2.28
#